data_12415964634d42927b0336898f31d382
#
_entry.id   12415964634d42927b0336898f31d382
#
_cell.length_a   1.000
_cell.length_b   1.000
_cell.length_c   1.000
_cell.angle_alpha   90.00
_cell.angle_beta   90.00
_cell.angle_gamma   90.00
#
_symmetry.space_group_name_H-M   'P 1'
#
loop_
_entity.id
_entity.type
_entity.pdbx_description
1 polymer ?
#
loop_
_entity_poly.entity_id
_entity_poly.type
_entity_poly.pdbx_seq_one_letter_code
_entity_poly.pdbx_strand_id
1 'polypeptide(L)'
;AFHGAGRLVWVNWRGLAEFEDGVAVRMAGSLSDLAERGSSYDALTNLPGRPLFRDRLAQLITLHQGDAVNGDGVPARSGATMFAVLLLDLNGFKAVNDYYGHHVGDQLLQQVARRLESCVRSVDLVARMSGDEFNVLLESIDPAEASQRAQQIAAALAAPYVIGEHTVISGASIGLVSSASSLPTVDDYLRAADAAMYRAKTQSLGVCVFQ
;
A
#
# COMPACT_ATOMS: atom_id res chain seq x y z
N ALA A 1 18.74 -20.28 -7.85
CA ALA A 1 19.33 -20.45 -6.52
C ALA A 1 20.67 -19.71 -6.48
N PHE A 2 20.87 -18.84 -5.49
CA PHE A 2 22.13 -18.11 -5.30
C PHE A 2 22.86 -18.66 -4.07
N HIS A 3 24.18 -18.68 -4.11
CA HIS A 3 25.05 -19.15 -3.04
C HIS A 3 25.54 -17.96 -2.22
N GLY A 4 25.10 -17.85 -0.98
CA GLY A 4 25.67 -16.94 0.00
C GLY A 4 26.08 -17.73 1.24
N ALA A 5 27.34 -17.66 1.65
CA ALA A 5 27.86 -18.29 2.87
C ALA A 5 27.48 -19.78 3.09
N GLY A 6 27.44 -20.58 2.02
CA GLY A 6 27.17 -22.01 2.10
C GLY A 6 25.70 -22.42 2.30
N ARG A 7 24.77 -21.48 2.32
CA ARG A 7 23.33 -21.76 2.45
C ARG A 7 22.62 -21.49 1.12
N LEU A 8 21.84 -22.46 0.64
CA LEU A 8 20.93 -22.28 -0.50
C LEU A 8 19.72 -21.46 -0.05
N VAL A 9 19.50 -20.32 -0.72
CA VAL A 9 18.37 -19.43 -0.47
C VAL A 9 17.50 -19.40 -1.71
N TRP A 10 16.20 -19.60 -1.53
CA TRP A 10 15.23 -19.42 -2.58
C TRP A 10 14.82 -17.95 -2.61
N VAL A 11 15.01 -17.32 -3.77
CA VAL A 11 14.68 -15.91 -3.97
C VAL A 11 13.59 -15.78 -5.01
N ASN A 12 12.68 -14.82 -4.78
CA ASN A 12 11.74 -14.37 -5.79
C ASN A 12 12.27 -13.08 -6.40
N TRP A 13 12.43 -13.05 -7.73
CA TRP A 13 12.82 -11.87 -8.46
C TRP A 13 11.61 -11.30 -9.20
N ARG A 14 11.36 -9.99 -9.06
CA ARG A 14 10.41 -9.21 -9.84
C ARG A 14 11.14 -8.05 -10.49
N GLY A 15 11.08 -7.94 -11.82
CA GLY A 15 11.74 -6.85 -12.51
C GLY A 15 11.39 -6.80 -13.98
N LEU A 16 11.86 -5.74 -14.62
CA LEU A 16 11.81 -5.53 -16.06
C LEU A 16 13.16 -5.92 -16.67
N ALA A 17 13.12 -6.55 -17.83
CA ALA A 17 14.30 -6.83 -18.63
C ALA A 17 14.15 -6.13 -19.98
N GLU A 18 15.20 -5.43 -20.41
CA GLU A 18 15.33 -4.90 -21.76
C GLU A 18 16.11 -5.92 -22.60
N PHE A 19 15.63 -6.21 -23.80
CA PHE A 19 16.22 -7.21 -24.69
C PHE A 19 16.69 -6.53 -25.98
N GLU A 20 17.91 -6.83 -26.40
CA GLU A 20 18.43 -6.57 -27.75
C GLU A 20 18.77 -7.90 -28.39
N ASP A 21 18.28 -8.14 -29.60
CA ASP A 21 18.48 -9.37 -30.38
C ASP A 21 18.17 -10.67 -29.60
N GLY A 22 17.16 -10.63 -28.71
CA GLY A 22 16.75 -11.78 -27.90
C GLY A 22 17.63 -12.05 -26.67
N VAL A 23 18.62 -11.18 -26.39
CA VAL A 23 19.50 -11.24 -25.22
C VAL A 23 19.11 -10.13 -24.25
N ALA A 24 18.96 -10.46 -22.98
CA ALA A 24 18.68 -9.47 -21.94
C ALA A 24 19.93 -8.62 -21.71
N VAL A 25 19.88 -7.33 -22.09
CA VAL A 25 21.02 -6.38 -21.99
C VAL A 25 20.94 -5.55 -20.71
N ARG A 26 19.76 -5.41 -20.14
CA ARG A 26 19.55 -4.68 -18.89
C ARG A 26 18.43 -5.30 -18.09
N MET A 27 18.66 -5.46 -16.80
CA MET A 27 17.66 -5.97 -15.85
C MET A 27 17.61 -5.06 -14.63
N ALA A 28 16.41 -4.58 -14.29
CA ALA A 28 16.16 -3.82 -13.07
C ALA A 28 15.01 -4.45 -12.31
N GLY A 29 15.20 -4.72 -11.03
CA GLY A 29 14.18 -5.36 -10.22
C GLY A 29 14.58 -5.55 -8.77
N SER A 30 13.66 -6.06 -7.97
CA SER A 30 13.90 -6.41 -6.57
C SER A 30 14.04 -7.92 -6.38
N LEU A 31 15.01 -8.29 -5.57
CA LEU A 31 15.26 -9.67 -5.12
C LEU A 31 14.80 -9.80 -3.68
N SER A 32 13.93 -10.76 -3.36
CA SER A 32 13.52 -11.04 -1.99
C SER A 32 13.80 -12.49 -1.61
N ASP A 33 14.35 -12.68 -0.41
CA ASP A 33 14.55 -14.02 0.17
C ASP A 33 13.19 -14.62 0.57
N LEU A 34 12.90 -15.83 0.13
CA LEU A 34 11.68 -16.55 0.49
C LEU A 34 11.66 -16.97 1.97
N ALA A 35 12.82 -17.05 2.63
CA ALA A 35 12.90 -17.31 4.06
C ALA A 35 12.47 -16.08 4.90
N GLU A 36 12.62 -14.86 4.36
CA GLU A 36 12.14 -13.62 4.99
C GLU A 36 10.65 -13.39 4.77
N ARG A 37 9.99 -14.15 3.89
CA ARG A 37 8.54 -14.02 3.64
C ARG A 37 7.70 -14.21 4.91
N GLY A 38 8.16 -15.01 5.87
CA GLY A 38 7.45 -15.22 7.14
C GLY A 38 7.34 -13.95 8.01
N SER A 39 8.24 -12.96 7.81
CA SER A 39 8.21 -11.68 8.53
C SER A 39 7.74 -10.49 7.69
N SER A 40 7.71 -10.66 6.34
CA SER A 40 7.45 -9.56 5.39
C SER A 40 6.03 -9.55 4.85
N TYR A 41 5.27 -10.64 5.00
CA TYR A 41 3.88 -10.78 4.57
C TYR A 41 2.98 -11.14 5.74
N ASP A 42 1.75 -10.63 5.74
CA ASP A 42 0.72 -10.99 6.70
C ASP A 42 0.19 -12.40 6.43
N ALA A 43 0.25 -13.27 7.44
CA ALA A 43 -0.11 -14.68 7.28
C ALA A 43 -1.60 -14.91 7.01
N LEU A 44 -2.49 -14.00 7.46
CA LEU A 44 -3.93 -14.12 7.30
C LEU A 44 -4.40 -13.69 5.91
N THR A 45 -3.89 -12.57 5.42
CA THR A 45 -4.33 -11.93 4.17
C THR A 45 -3.39 -12.17 2.99
N ASN A 46 -2.17 -12.64 3.27
CA ASN A 46 -1.07 -12.78 2.31
C ASN A 46 -0.65 -11.44 1.64
N LEU A 47 -1.08 -10.32 2.20
CA LEU A 47 -0.63 -9.00 1.76
C LEU A 47 0.79 -8.71 2.28
N PRO A 48 1.55 -7.84 1.60
CA PRO A 48 2.73 -7.21 2.14
C PRO A 48 2.50 -6.66 3.56
N GLY A 49 3.48 -6.87 4.43
CA GLY A 49 3.48 -6.32 5.78
C GLY A 49 4.19 -4.96 5.85
N ARG A 50 4.26 -4.42 7.06
CA ARG A 50 4.89 -3.12 7.37
C ARG A 50 6.30 -2.94 6.78
N PRO A 51 7.23 -3.92 6.84
CA PRO A 51 8.58 -3.72 6.30
C PRO A 51 8.56 -3.44 4.80
N LEU A 52 7.87 -4.26 4.00
CA LEU A 52 7.80 -4.10 2.54
C LEU A 52 7.14 -2.78 2.14
N PHE A 53 6.10 -2.36 2.85
CA PHE A 53 5.44 -1.09 2.61
C PHE A 53 6.40 0.09 2.84
N ARG A 54 7.11 0.09 3.97
CA ARG A 54 8.07 1.15 4.33
C ARG A 54 9.22 1.25 3.34
N ASP A 55 9.76 0.10 2.94
CA ASP A 55 10.86 0.03 1.96
C ASP A 55 10.41 0.60 0.60
N ARG A 56 9.22 0.24 0.14
CA ARG A 56 8.70 0.76 -1.13
C ARG A 56 8.42 2.26 -1.06
N LEU A 57 7.83 2.74 0.03
CA LEU A 57 7.60 4.18 0.23
C LEU A 57 8.93 4.96 0.27
N ALA A 58 9.96 4.45 0.95
CA ALA A 58 11.29 5.06 0.99
C ALA A 58 11.91 5.19 -0.41
N GLN A 59 11.77 4.16 -1.26
CA GLN A 59 12.21 4.20 -2.65
C GLN A 59 11.50 5.30 -3.45
N LEU A 60 10.17 5.42 -3.32
CA LEU A 60 9.40 6.44 -4.03
C LEU A 60 9.73 7.86 -3.58
N ILE A 61 9.96 8.07 -2.27
CA ILE A 61 10.41 9.35 -1.75
C ILE A 61 11.76 9.73 -2.36
N THR A 62 12.70 8.78 -2.40
CA THR A 62 14.03 9.00 -2.99
C THR A 62 13.95 9.35 -4.47
N LEU A 63 13.11 8.64 -5.25
CA LEU A 63 12.88 8.92 -6.65
C LEU A 63 12.24 10.30 -6.86
N HIS A 64 11.22 10.62 -6.09
CA HIS A 64 10.54 11.92 -6.15
C HIS A 64 11.47 13.08 -5.82
N GLN A 65 12.37 12.94 -4.83
CA GLN A 65 13.36 13.95 -4.46
C GLN A 65 14.52 14.02 -5.46
N GLY A 66 14.95 12.89 -6.02
CA GLY A 66 16.04 12.80 -7.00
C GLY A 66 15.68 13.43 -8.35
N ASP A 67 14.42 13.33 -8.74
CA ASP A 67 13.92 14.02 -9.96
C ASP A 67 13.90 15.56 -9.80
N ALA A 68 13.97 16.08 -8.57
CA ALA A 68 14.03 17.51 -8.28
C ALA A 68 15.43 18.13 -8.37
N VAL A 69 16.52 17.32 -8.41
CA VAL A 69 17.90 17.81 -8.31
C VAL A 69 18.82 17.09 -9.32
N ASN A 70 18.81 17.53 -10.59
CA ASN A 70 19.96 17.31 -11.43
C ASN A 70 20.92 18.49 -11.25
N GLY A 71 22.16 18.20 -10.79
CA GLY A 71 23.18 19.18 -10.42
C GLY A 71 23.69 20.10 -11.52
N ASP A 72 23.08 20.13 -12.71
CA ASP A 72 23.45 20.94 -13.87
C ASP A 72 22.44 22.04 -14.24
N GLY A 73 21.47 22.33 -13.35
CA GLY A 73 20.50 23.42 -13.60
C GLY A 73 19.54 23.15 -14.79
N VAL A 74 19.56 21.95 -15.36
CA VAL A 74 18.59 21.53 -16.37
C VAL A 74 17.38 21.02 -15.63
N PRO A 75 16.15 21.55 -15.90
CA PRO A 75 14.94 21.01 -15.29
C PRO A 75 14.90 19.51 -15.62
N ALA A 76 14.91 18.67 -14.56
CA ALA A 76 14.76 17.23 -14.69
C ALA A 76 13.54 16.96 -15.58
N ARG A 77 13.65 15.95 -16.43
CA ARG A 77 12.62 15.54 -17.37
C ARG A 77 11.26 15.63 -16.72
N SER A 78 10.33 16.35 -17.35
CA SER A 78 8.93 16.49 -17.00
C SER A 78 8.32 15.15 -16.56
N GLY A 79 8.23 14.92 -15.25
CA GLY A 79 7.69 13.67 -14.70
C GLY A 79 8.31 13.28 -13.37
N ALA A 80 8.33 14.19 -12.37
CA ALA A 80 8.60 13.76 -10.99
C ALA A 80 7.69 12.57 -10.66
N THR A 81 8.27 11.49 -10.15
CA THR A 81 7.51 10.29 -9.76
C THR A 81 6.50 10.66 -8.69
N MET A 82 5.25 10.88 -9.10
CA MET A 82 4.17 11.21 -8.17
C MET A 82 3.62 9.95 -7.54
N PHE A 83 3.27 10.04 -6.27
CA PHE A 83 2.65 8.93 -5.53
C PHE A 83 1.71 9.47 -4.45
N ALA A 84 0.88 8.58 -3.91
CA ALA A 84 0.04 8.89 -2.76
C ALA A 84 0.02 7.71 -1.77
N VAL A 85 -0.05 8.05 -0.49
CA VAL A 85 -0.16 7.11 0.63
C VAL A 85 -1.55 7.20 1.22
N LEU A 86 -2.23 6.07 1.35
CA LEU A 86 -3.51 5.94 2.03
C LEU A 86 -3.31 5.07 3.28
N LEU A 87 -3.77 5.55 4.43
CA LEU A 87 -3.95 4.76 5.63
C LEU A 87 -5.42 4.50 5.84
N LEU A 88 -5.78 3.26 6.13
CA LEU A 88 -7.15 2.79 6.27
C LEU A 88 -7.33 2.05 7.60
N ASP A 89 -8.42 2.34 8.30
CA ASP A 89 -8.87 1.65 9.51
C ASP A 89 -10.32 1.20 9.31
N LEU A 90 -10.63 -0.08 9.57
CA LEU A 90 -11.98 -0.62 9.38
C LEU A 90 -12.92 -0.16 10.49
N ASN A 91 -14.04 0.42 10.10
CA ASN A 91 -15.02 0.91 11.04
C ASN A 91 -15.76 -0.23 11.73
N GLY A 92 -15.71 -0.26 13.06
CA GLY A 92 -16.47 -1.22 13.85
C GLY A 92 -15.92 -2.65 13.84
N PHE A 93 -14.69 -2.90 13.39
CA PHE A 93 -14.12 -4.25 13.32
C PHE A 93 -14.14 -4.98 14.67
N LYS A 94 -13.87 -4.27 15.77
CA LYS A 94 -13.97 -4.83 17.11
C LYS A 94 -15.39 -5.35 17.40
N ALA A 95 -16.43 -4.58 17.04
CA ALA A 95 -17.81 -5.00 17.23
C ALA A 95 -18.17 -6.24 16.39
N VAL A 96 -17.60 -6.39 15.21
CA VAL A 96 -17.73 -7.60 14.38
C VAL A 96 -17.15 -8.81 15.11
N ASN A 97 -15.94 -8.69 15.67
CA ASN A 97 -15.33 -9.76 16.46
C ASN A 97 -16.13 -10.10 17.71
N ASP A 98 -16.59 -9.08 18.44
CA ASP A 98 -17.34 -9.26 19.68
C ASP A 98 -18.71 -9.93 19.44
N TYR A 99 -19.36 -9.67 18.30
CA TYR A 99 -20.68 -10.18 17.98
C TYR A 99 -20.67 -11.52 17.21
N TYR A 100 -19.79 -11.65 16.21
CA TYR A 100 -19.73 -12.81 15.30
C TYR A 100 -18.56 -13.76 15.59
N GLY A 101 -17.63 -13.35 16.46
CA GLY A 101 -16.43 -14.10 16.78
C GLY A 101 -15.26 -13.83 15.82
N HIS A 102 -14.04 -14.13 16.29
CA HIS A 102 -12.79 -13.85 15.56
C HIS A 102 -12.71 -14.56 14.21
N HIS A 103 -13.33 -15.72 14.04
CA HIS A 103 -13.34 -16.44 12.77
C HIS A 103 -14.04 -15.63 11.66
N VAL A 104 -15.15 -14.97 11.96
CA VAL A 104 -15.87 -14.09 11.03
C VAL A 104 -15.05 -12.82 10.79
N GLY A 105 -14.39 -12.27 11.82
CA GLY A 105 -13.48 -11.14 11.68
C GLY A 105 -12.29 -11.45 10.76
N ASP A 106 -11.68 -12.63 10.87
CA ASP A 106 -10.60 -13.08 10.01
C ASP A 106 -11.04 -13.19 8.53
N GLN A 107 -12.24 -13.75 8.29
CA GLN A 107 -12.81 -13.84 6.95
C GLN A 107 -13.16 -12.45 6.39
N LEU A 108 -13.62 -11.52 7.23
CA LEU A 108 -13.82 -10.12 6.85
C LEU A 108 -12.50 -9.49 6.38
N LEU A 109 -11.42 -9.63 7.15
CA LEU A 109 -10.10 -9.12 6.80
C LEU A 109 -9.58 -9.69 5.47
N GLN A 110 -9.79 -10.98 5.22
CA GLN A 110 -9.43 -11.61 3.94
C GLN A 110 -10.26 -11.07 2.78
N GLN A 111 -11.56 -10.81 2.97
CA GLN A 111 -12.40 -10.21 1.92
C GLN A 111 -12.05 -8.74 1.68
N VAL A 112 -11.74 -7.98 2.74
CA VAL A 112 -11.24 -6.61 2.64
C VAL A 112 -9.95 -6.56 1.82
N ALA A 113 -8.98 -7.44 2.11
CA ALA A 113 -7.73 -7.55 1.38
C ALA A 113 -7.96 -7.75 -0.13
N ARG A 114 -8.78 -8.75 -0.51
CA ARG A 114 -9.11 -9.03 -1.91
C ARG A 114 -9.83 -7.85 -2.59
N ARG A 115 -10.71 -7.16 -1.85
CA ARG A 115 -11.45 -6.01 -2.36
C ARG A 115 -10.54 -4.81 -2.58
N LEU A 116 -9.57 -4.57 -1.68
CA LEU A 116 -8.53 -3.57 -1.86
C LEU A 116 -7.66 -3.87 -3.08
N GLU A 117 -7.18 -5.11 -3.22
CA GLU A 117 -6.39 -5.52 -4.39
C GLU A 117 -7.14 -5.33 -5.70
N SER A 118 -8.47 -5.52 -5.72
CA SER A 118 -9.30 -5.30 -6.91
C SER A 118 -9.51 -3.83 -7.26
N CYS A 119 -9.29 -2.92 -6.32
CA CYS A 119 -9.45 -1.47 -6.50
C CYS A 119 -8.18 -0.76 -6.98
N VAL A 120 -7.03 -1.45 -7.02
CA VAL A 120 -5.73 -0.88 -7.34
C VAL A 120 -5.11 -1.53 -8.56
N ARG A 121 -4.11 -0.87 -9.15
CA ARG A 121 -3.37 -1.40 -10.32
C ARG A 121 -2.25 -2.33 -9.85
N SER A 122 -1.71 -3.12 -10.75
CA SER A 122 -0.58 -4.04 -10.47
C SER A 122 0.72 -3.35 -10.04
N VAL A 123 0.85 -2.06 -10.30
CA VAL A 123 2.00 -1.23 -9.88
C VAL A 123 1.81 -0.67 -8.48
N ASP A 124 0.57 -0.56 -8.01
CA ASP A 124 0.23 -0.07 -6.67
C ASP A 124 0.48 -1.17 -5.63
N LEU A 125 0.66 -0.79 -4.38
CA LEU A 125 0.89 -1.72 -3.28
C LEU A 125 -0.22 -1.64 -2.25
N VAL A 126 -0.82 -2.77 -1.93
CA VAL A 126 -1.70 -2.93 -0.76
C VAL A 126 -0.92 -3.67 0.32
N ALA A 127 -1.00 -3.21 1.56
CA ALA A 127 -0.32 -3.82 2.69
C ALA A 127 -1.24 -3.87 3.92
N ARG A 128 -1.05 -4.87 4.79
CA ARG A 128 -1.67 -4.93 6.10
C ARG A 128 -0.66 -4.60 7.17
N MET A 129 -0.98 -3.62 8.02
CA MET A 129 -0.06 -3.12 9.04
C MET A 129 -0.19 -3.90 10.35
N SER A 130 -1.40 -4.05 10.83
CA SER A 130 -1.78 -4.82 12.02
C SER A 130 -3.30 -4.81 12.18
N GLY A 131 -3.85 -5.80 12.90
CA GLY A 131 -5.29 -5.79 13.23
C GLY A 131 -6.19 -5.51 12.02
N ASP A 132 -6.89 -4.40 12.05
CA ASP A 132 -7.81 -3.88 11.03
C ASP A 132 -7.25 -2.70 10.22
N GLU A 133 -5.94 -2.45 10.32
CA GLU A 133 -5.24 -1.38 9.62
C GLU A 133 -4.62 -1.87 8.31
N PHE A 134 -4.95 -1.18 7.22
CA PHE A 134 -4.39 -1.40 5.88
C PHE A 134 -3.77 -0.12 5.34
N ASN A 135 -2.74 -0.27 4.52
CA ASN A 135 -2.15 0.85 3.80
C ASN A 135 -2.17 0.57 2.30
N VAL A 136 -2.36 1.63 1.51
CA VAL A 136 -2.25 1.57 0.05
C VAL A 136 -1.24 2.62 -0.40
N LEU A 137 -0.35 2.20 -1.29
CA LEU A 137 0.61 3.07 -1.95
C LEU A 137 0.24 3.11 -3.43
N LEU A 138 -0.21 4.27 -3.90
CA LEU A 138 -0.55 4.52 -5.29
C LEU A 138 0.65 5.17 -5.97
N GLU A 139 1.13 4.55 -7.03
CA GLU A 139 2.31 5.00 -7.78
C GLU A 139 1.90 5.70 -9.08
N SER A 140 2.71 6.65 -9.56
CA SER A 140 2.47 7.37 -10.82
C SER A 140 1.04 7.90 -10.91
N ILE A 141 0.62 8.67 -9.91
CA ILE A 141 -0.74 9.19 -9.76
C ILE A 141 -0.70 10.64 -9.27
N ASP A 142 -1.50 11.50 -9.87
CA ASP A 142 -1.64 12.89 -9.42
C ASP A 142 -2.57 13.00 -8.18
N PRO A 143 -2.54 14.14 -7.45
CA PRO A 143 -3.34 14.29 -6.23
C PRO A 143 -4.85 14.22 -6.44
N ALA A 144 -5.37 14.64 -7.60
CA ALA A 144 -6.80 14.61 -7.90
C ALA A 144 -7.26 13.18 -8.19
N GLU A 145 -6.50 12.45 -9.01
CA GLU A 145 -6.72 11.02 -9.28
C GLU A 145 -6.59 10.19 -8.00
N ALA A 146 -5.60 10.50 -7.13
CA ALA A 146 -5.42 9.82 -5.85
C ALA A 146 -6.65 10.01 -4.94
N SER A 147 -7.20 11.23 -4.87
CA SER A 147 -8.42 11.52 -4.13
C SER A 147 -9.63 10.75 -4.68
N GLN A 148 -9.77 10.70 -6.00
CA GLN A 148 -10.83 9.92 -6.64
C GLN A 148 -10.67 8.41 -6.36
N ARG A 149 -9.46 7.89 -6.40
CA ARG A 149 -9.16 6.49 -6.09
C ARG A 149 -9.49 6.16 -4.63
N ALA A 150 -9.12 7.04 -3.70
CA ALA A 150 -9.46 6.86 -2.29
C ALA A 150 -10.98 6.80 -2.05
N GLN A 151 -11.76 7.64 -2.75
CA GLN A 151 -13.23 7.60 -2.68
C GLN A 151 -13.81 6.29 -3.27
N GLN A 152 -13.26 5.80 -4.40
CA GLN A 152 -13.65 4.52 -4.98
C GLN A 152 -13.36 3.36 -4.03
N ILE A 153 -12.19 3.36 -3.37
CA ILE A 153 -11.83 2.38 -2.35
C ILE A 153 -12.82 2.44 -1.18
N ALA A 154 -13.12 3.63 -0.65
CA ALA A 154 -14.07 3.80 0.45
C ALA A 154 -15.46 3.26 0.08
N ALA A 155 -15.96 3.57 -1.12
CA ALA A 155 -17.23 3.07 -1.62
C ALA A 155 -17.24 1.53 -1.78
N ALA A 156 -16.16 0.97 -2.31
CA ALA A 156 -16.01 -0.47 -2.46
C ALA A 156 -15.99 -1.18 -1.10
N LEU A 157 -15.29 -0.64 -0.10
CA LEU A 157 -15.21 -1.22 1.24
C LEU A 157 -16.54 -1.12 2.00
N ALA A 158 -17.36 -0.12 1.72
CA ALA A 158 -18.67 0.05 2.34
C ALA A 158 -19.74 -0.97 1.83
N ALA A 159 -19.49 -1.66 0.72
CA ALA A 159 -20.40 -2.69 0.23
C ALA A 159 -20.45 -3.90 1.17
N PRO A 160 -21.62 -4.55 1.33
CA PRO A 160 -21.79 -5.69 2.24
C PRO A 160 -20.79 -6.83 1.96
N TYR A 161 -20.39 -7.52 3.02
CA TYR A 161 -19.55 -8.71 3.01
C TYR A 161 -20.42 -9.92 3.37
N VAL A 162 -20.46 -10.93 2.51
CA VAL A 162 -21.15 -12.20 2.81
C VAL A 162 -20.13 -13.18 3.37
N ILE A 163 -20.32 -13.58 4.62
CA ILE A 163 -19.40 -14.46 5.35
C ILE A 163 -20.24 -15.60 5.95
N GLY A 164 -20.24 -16.76 5.27
CA GLY A 164 -21.14 -17.85 5.64
C GLY A 164 -22.62 -17.41 5.55
N GLU A 165 -23.34 -17.53 6.66
CA GLU A 165 -24.75 -17.11 6.76
C GLU A 165 -24.91 -15.63 7.17
N HIS A 166 -23.80 -14.92 7.42
CA HIS A 166 -23.81 -13.55 7.92
C HIS A 166 -23.59 -12.54 6.81
N THR A 167 -24.32 -11.43 6.86
CA THR A 167 -24.04 -10.24 6.06
C THR A 167 -23.48 -9.15 6.99
N VAL A 168 -22.21 -8.84 6.81
CA VAL A 168 -21.49 -7.82 7.60
C VAL A 168 -21.35 -6.56 6.78
N ILE A 169 -21.65 -5.41 7.38
CA ILE A 169 -21.41 -4.09 6.81
C ILE A 169 -20.29 -3.46 7.62
N SER A 170 -19.19 -3.16 6.95
CA SER A 170 -18.04 -2.46 7.54
C SER A 170 -17.46 -1.55 6.48
N GLY A 171 -17.37 -0.27 6.77
CA GLY A 171 -16.65 0.69 5.93
C GLY A 171 -15.23 0.89 6.44
N ALA A 172 -14.55 1.88 5.91
CA ALA A 172 -13.24 2.28 6.38
C ALA A 172 -13.13 3.79 6.50
N SER A 173 -12.31 4.25 7.44
CA SER A 173 -11.84 5.63 7.53
C SER A 173 -10.49 5.72 6.83
N ILE A 174 -10.36 6.61 5.85
CA ILE A 174 -9.20 6.70 4.96
C ILE A 174 -8.55 8.07 5.10
N GLY A 175 -7.27 8.10 5.43
CA GLY A 175 -6.42 9.28 5.36
C GLY A 175 -5.51 9.21 4.15
N LEU A 176 -5.46 10.26 3.35
CA LEU A 176 -4.65 10.37 2.14
C LEU A 176 -3.64 11.50 2.27
N VAL A 177 -2.40 11.23 1.87
CA VAL A 177 -1.36 12.23 1.64
C VAL A 177 -0.68 11.96 0.29
N SER A 178 -0.46 12.98 -0.51
CA SER A 178 0.23 12.86 -1.80
C SER A 178 1.67 13.35 -1.72
N SER A 179 2.50 12.96 -2.69
CA SER A 179 3.87 13.44 -2.84
C SER A 179 3.97 14.96 -3.04
N ALA A 180 2.88 15.63 -3.46
CA ALA A 180 2.82 17.08 -3.56
C ALA A 180 3.04 17.80 -2.20
N SER A 181 2.82 17.10 -1.07
CA SER A 181 3.15 17.61 0.26
C SER A 181 4.65 17.68 0.55
N SER A 182 5.49 17.09 -0.31
CA SER A 182 6.96 17.14 -0.28
C SER A 182 7.55 16.84 1.10
N LEU A 183 7.04 15.81 1.77
CA LEU A 183 7.48 15.44 3.11
C LEU A 183 8.85 14.71 3.03
N PRO A 184 9.74 14.93 4.01
CA PRO A 184 11.12 14.47 3.89
C PRO A 184 11.30 12.96 4.14
N THR A 185 10.48 12.35 4.98
CA THR A 185 10.69 10.96 5.44
C THR A 185 9.44 10.10 5.36
N VAL A 186 9.65 8.78 5.38
CA VAL A 186 8.57 7.78 5.49
C VAL A 186 7.67 8.06 6.69
N ASP A 187 8.27 8.39 7.84
CA ASP A 187 7.51 8.64 9.07
C ASP A 187 6.68 9.92 8.99
N ASP A 188 7.13 10.92 8.24
CA ASP A 188 6.35 12.14 8.01
C ASP A 188 5.11 11.85 7.15
N TYR A 189 5.26 11.06 6.07
CA TYR A 189 4.10 10.63 5.27
C TYR A 189 3.12 9.81 6.08
N LEU A 190 3.59 8.85 6.88
CA LEU A 190 2.72 8.02 7.70
C LEU A 190 2.00 8.84 8.77
N ARG A 191 2.67 9.78 9.44
CA ARG A 191 2.03 10.69 10.41
C ARG A 191 1.00 11.61 9.76
N ALA A 192 1.28 12.13 8.57
CA ALA A 192 0.36 12.99 7.84
C ALA A 192 -0.91 12.23 7.42
N ALA A 193 -0.75 11.01 6.90
CA ALA A 193 -1.85 10.15 6.54
C ALA A 193 -2.68 9.70 7.76
N ASP A 194 -2.02 9.38 8.89
CA ASP A 194 -2.69 9.02 10.15
C ASP A 194 -3.52 10.19 10.69
N ALA A 195 -2.96 11.40 10.71
CA ALA A 195 -3.71 12.60 11.11
C ALA A 195 -4.93 12.84 10.23
N ALA A 196 -4.84 12.60 8.92
CA ALA A 196 -5.96 12.69 8.00
C ALA A 196 -6.99 11.57 8.26
N MET A 197 -6.55 10.33 8.47
CA MET A 197 -7.40 9.18 8.80
C MET A 197 -8.17 9.42 10.11
N TYR A 198 -7.49 9.93 11.14
CA TYR A 198 -8.15 10.29 12.40
C TYR A 198 -9.25 11.33 12.21
N ARG A 199 -9.03 12.35 11.36
CA ARG A 199 -10.08 13.32 10.99
C ARG A 199 -11.22 12.65 10.24
N ALA A 200 -10.93 11.76 9.27
CA ALA A 200 -11.95 11.00 8.57
C ALA A 200 -12.82 10.21 9.54
N LYS A 201 -12.21 9.54 10.53
CA LYS A 201 -12.88 8.72 11.55
C LYS A 201 -13.76 9.57 12.49
N THR A 202 -13.21 10.64 13.05
CA THR A 202 -13.93 11.49 14.04
C THR A 202 -15.06 12.31 13.43
N GLN A 203 -14.94 12.68 12.16
CA GLN A 203 -15.93 13.49 11.44
C GLN A 203 -16.84 12.66 10.52
N SER A 204 -16.68 11.33 10.51
CA SER A 204 -17.45 10.40 9.67
C SER A 204 -17.42 10.77 8.17
N LEU A 205 -16.26 11.24 7.68
CA LEU A 205 -16.10 11.70 6.29
C LEU A 205 -15.82 10.57 5.29
N GLY A 206 -15.50 9.38 5.78
CA GLY A 206 -15.02 8.27 4.95
C GLY A 206 -13.58 8.51 4.46
N VAL A 207 -13.32 9.58 3.74
CA VAL A 207 -11.98 9.97 3.23
C VAL A 207 -11.64 11.39 3.67
N CYS A 208 -10.39 11.59 4.12
CA CYS A 208 -9.83 12.91 4.39
C CYS A 208 -8.43 13.04 3.77
N VAL A 209 -8.19 14.18 3.11
CA VAL A 209 -6.88 14.48 2.52
C VAL A 209 -6.08 15.32 3.50
N PHE A 210 -4.80 15.00 3.67
CA PHE A 210 -3.86 15.85 4.39
C PHE A 210 -3.60 17.14 3.61
N GLN A 211 -3.73 18.26 4.29
CA GLN A 211 -3.49 19.61 3.75
C GLN A 211 -2.37 20.28 4.54
#